data_1f9584270dddb8e9a8ebc39e45781d6f
#
_entry.id   1f9584270dddb8e9a8ebc39e45781d6f
#
_cell.length_a   1.000
_cell.length_b   1.000
_cell.length_c   1.000
_cell.angle_alpha   90.00
_cell.angle_beta   90.00
_cell.angle_gamma   90.00
#
_symmetry.space_group_name_H-M   'P 1'
#
loop_
_entity.id
_entity.type
_entity.pdbx_description
1 polymer ?
#
loop_
_entity_poly.entity_id
_entity_poly.type
_entity_poly.pdbx_seq_one_letter_code
_entity_poly.pdbx_strand_id
1 'polypeptide(L)'
;MKNIRTKQTPCFRRWSRKGWAAFASLHRHVTIGVLAVTMSILLLATQHASAHDADTAAVLKTLRIDEVGISGSQSAPTRNVQSQTPLFDRKAQAAAPVQTLESALRLAPSVDIRERGGKGMQADIFIRGGSFDQTMVLLNGIDFTDARTGHQSHSLPVDIDCISAVDLLDGVPGVGAFAGAVNIRTAPLKLTYLRFEGAGGQHGYAYANLSGAVTAGRFSLLAAGSYRRSDGYRHNTDFTNGNAFLRATYETRRLGFFDFQAGWQNRGFGSNGFYAAYNPDQWEGTSTSLASLRWLRQAGRFSLGASASYRKNFDRYDWTRGTVMNRHNTDNAGARLWTDFDWAGGTTSLGGDYAFNHIYSTNLGEKLSVPHGHYTHAKARHTGNVWLRHAEQWRRFDAAASAGVSLTPYGTSALWNVSGGWRPAAGLHLAVGASQSMRLPTFTDLYYSSPAQINNLDLIPEKAVTYRIEADYVKGRWNASLRTYYRAGRDIIDWVWREDMDGKWHSEQTSRLDTYGVELTGGYAAAEGFL
;
A
#
# COMPACT_ATOMS: atom_id res chain seq x y z
N MET A 1 57.39 22.26 -20.89
CA MET A 1 57.91 20.97 -21.28
C MET A 1 58.17 20.12 -20.05
N LYS A 2 57.28 19.16 -19.77
CA LYS A 2 57.55 17.86 -19.14
C LYS A 2 56.20 17.13 -18.98
N ASN A 3 56.01 16.11 -19.76
CA ASN A 3 54.89 15.19 -19.70
C ASN A 3 54.88 14.44 -18.36
N ILE A 4 53.75 14.47 -17.65
CA ILE A 4 53.45 13.49 -16.57
C ILE A 4 52.30 12.65 -17.07
N ARG A 5 52.57 11.47 -17.56
CA ARG A 5 51.61 10.36 -17.78
C ARG A 5 51.27 9.76 -16.44
N THR A 6 50.06 10.01 -15.95
CA THR A 6 49.50 9.23 -14.85
C THR A 6 48.99 7.87 -15.37
N LYS A 7 49.63 6.80 -14.94
CA LYS A 7 49.19 5.41 -15.12
C LYS A 7 47.89 5.19 -14.37
N GLN A 8 46.81 5.02 -15.08
CA GLN A 8 45.57 4.50 -14.51
C GLN A 8 45.71 2.99 -14.27
N THR A 9 45.61 2.58 -13.01
CA THR A 9 45.62 1.19 -12.56
C THR A 9 44.35 0.45 -13.00
N PRO A 10 44.42 -0.78 -13.51
CA PRO A 10 43.29 -1.51 -14.09
C PRO A 10 42.35 -2.17 -13.07
N CYS A 11 42.46 -1.88 -11.77
CA CYS A 11 41.76 -2.63 -10.73
C CYS A 11 40.26 -2.25 -10.56
N PHE A 12 39.86 -1.05 -10.95
CA PHE A 12 38.50 -0.55 -10.69
C PHE A 12 37.43 -1.02 -11.69
N ARG A 13 37.84 -1.43 -12.92
CA ARG A 13 36.88 -1.92 -13.94
C ARG A 13 36.41 -3.38 -13.74
N ARG A 14 37.13 -4.14 -12.95
CA ARG A 14 36.82 -5.58 -12.75
C ARG A 14 35.79 -5.84 -11.67
N TRP A 15 35.64 -4.92 -10.72
CA TRP A 15 34.72 -5.07 -9.59
C TRP A 15 33.26 -4.73 -9.96
N SER A 16 33.03 -3.74 -10.81
CA SER A 16 31.68 -3.36 -11.24
C SER A 16 30.96 -4.46 -12.06
N ARG A 17 31.69 -5.18 -12.94
CA ARG A 17 31.13 -6.28 -13.73
C ARG A 17 30.88 -7.54 -12.92
N LYS A 18 31.70 -7.86 -11.93
CA LYS A 18 31.52 -9.03 -11.07
C LYS A 18 30.39 -8.85 -10.05
N GLY A 19 30.20 -7.67 -9.51
CA GLY A 19 29.09 -7.35 -8.61
C GLY A 19 27.73 -7.48 -9.31
N TRP A 20 27.63 -7.02 -10.55
CA TRP A 20 26.40 -7.15 -11.35
C TRP A 20 26.14 -8.58 -11.81
N ALA A 21 27.18 -9.34 -12.16
CA ALA A 21 27.04 -10.74 -12.52
C ALA A 21 26.63 -11.62 -11.33
N ALA A 22 27.16 -11.35 -10.14
CA ALA A 22 26.75 -12.03 -8.90
C ALA A 22 25.32 -11.67 -8.49
N PHE A 23 24.92 -10.40 -8.65
CA PHE A 23 23.56 -9.93 -8.37
C PHE A 23 22.54 -10.50 -9.38
N ALA A 24 22.88 -10.52 -10.67
CA ALA A 24 22.08 -11.16 -11.73
C ALA A 24 22.01 -12.68 -11.57
N SER A 25 23.07 -13.33 -11.08
CA SER A 25 23.11 -14.76 -10.76
C SER A 25 22.25 -15.09 -9.54
N LEU A 26 22.35 -14.31 -8.47
CA LEU A 26 21.49 -14.44 -7.28
C LEU A 26 20.01 -14.23 -7.65
N HIS A 27 19.72 -13.27 -8.53
CA HIS A 27 18.39 -13.01 -9.10
C HIS A 27 17.83 -14.22 -9.85
N ARG A 28 18.61 -14.84 -10.75
CA ARG A 28 18.18 -16.04 -11.45
C ARG A 28 17.90 -17.20 -10.51
N HIS A 29 18.71 -17.39 -9.48
CA HIS A 29 18.55 -18.51 -8.55
C HIS A 29 17.36 -18.31 -7.59
N VAL A 30 17.08 -17.09 -7.16
CA VAL A 30 15.90 -16.77 -6.31
C VAL A 30 14.61 -16.91 -7.11
N THR A 31 14.55 -16.40 -8.35
CA THR A 31 13.35 -16.52 -9.21
C THR A 31 13.07 -17.97 -9.61
N ILE A 32 14.10 -18.73 -9.96
CA ILE A 32 13.98 -20.16 -10.28
C ILE A 32 13.66 -20.97 -9.02
N GLY A 33 14.23 -20.62 -7.87
CA GLY A 33 13.96 -21.26 -6.58
C GLY A 33 12.52 -21.06 -6.11
N VAL A 34 11.98 -19.85 -6.21
CA VAL A 34 10.57 -19.56 -5.87
C VAL A 34 9.62 -20.29 -6.83
N LEU A 35 9.89 -20.29 -8.14
CA LEU A 35 9.13 -21.06 -9.13
C LEU A 35 9.22 -22.58 -8.89
N ALA A 36 10.38 -23.11 -8.54
CA ALA A 36 10.58 -24.53 -8.26
C ALA A 36 9.88 -24.96 -6.95
N VAL A 37 9.95 -24.13 -5.91
CA VAL A 37 9.25 -24.39 -4.63
C VAL A 37 7.73 -24.30 -4.81
N THR A 38 7.22 -23.33 -5.58
CA THR A 38 5.78 -23.24 -5.88
C THR A 38 5.30 -24.42 -6.73
N MET A 39 6.07 -24.85 -7.72
CA MET A 39 5.75 -26.03 -8.53
C MET A 39 5.83 -27.33 -7.72
N SER A 40 6.79 -27.47 -6.81
CA SER A 40 6.91 -28.66 -5.95
C SER A 40 5.78 -28.75 -4.93
N ILE A 41 5.35 -27.64 -4.34
CA ILE A 41 4.21 -27.59 -3.41
C ILE A 41 2.90 -27.88 -4.15
N LEU A 42 2.74 -27.38 -5.39
CA LEU A 42 1.56 -27.67 -6.23
C LEU A 42 1.52 -29.13 -6.68
N LEU A 43 2.64 -29.76 -7.02
CA LEU A 43 2.74 -31.18 -7.37
C LEU A 43 2.42 -32.08 -6.16
N LEU A 44 2.83 -31.71 -4.95
CA LEU A 44 2.48 -32.42 -3.73
C LEU A 44 0.97 -32.29 -3.40
N ALA A 45 0.37 -31.13 -3.68
CA ALA A 45 -1.06 -30.90 -3.48
C ALA A 45 -1.95 -31.71 -4.45
N THR A 46 -1.52 -31.92 -5.69
CA THR A 46 -2.27 -32.71 -6.67
C THR A 46 -2.26 -34.21 -6.37
N GLN A 47 -1.26 -34.74 -5.66
CA GLN A 47 -1.23 -36.14 -5.24
C GLN A 47 -2.21 -36.46 -4.09
N HIS A 48 -2.68 -35.44 -3.35
CA HIS A 48 -3.65 -35.60 -2.24
C HIS A 48 -5.10 -35.26 -2.62
N ALA A 49 -5.35 -34.77 -3.84
CA ALA A 49 -6.68 -34.35 -4.29
C ALA A 49 -7.57 -35.47 -4.82
N SER A 50 -7.08 -36.72 -4.92
CA SER A 50 -7.81 -37.83 -5.53
C SER A 50 -8.59 -38.72 -4.55
N ALA A 51 -8.83 -38.31 -3.32
CA ALA A 51 -9.63 -39.06 -2.36
C ALA A 51 -10.44 -38.14 -1.45
N HIS A 52 -11.56 -37.58 -1.93
CA HIS A 52 -12.74 -37.22 -1.14
C HIS A 52 -13.76 -36.43 -1.98
N ASP A 53 -14.43 -37.15 -2.86
CA ASP A 53 -15.71 -36.72 -3.45
C ASP A 53 -16.85 -37.46 -2.74
N ALA A 54 -17.27 -36.99 -1.57
CA ALA A 54 -18.56 -37.43 -0.99
C ALA A 54 -19.04 -36.66 0.25
N ASP A 55 -18.66 -35.38 0.53
CA ASP A 55 -19.31 -34.65 1.63
C ASP A 55 -19.25 -33.11 1.49
N THR A 56 -19.08 -32.59 0.30
CA THR A 56 -18.92 -31.14 0.09
C THR A 56 -20.24 -30.36 0.22
N ALA A 57 -21.39 -30.98 0.16
CA ALA A 57 -22.69 -30.30 0.26
C ALA A 57 -23.15 -30.01 1.70
N ALA A 58 -22.68 -30.76 2.69
CA ALA A 58 -23.08 -30.60 4.10
C ALA A 58 -22.19 -29.60 4.86
N VAL A 59 -20.92 -29.40 4.44
CA VAL A 59 -19.97 -28.50 5.10
C VAL A 59 -20.19 -27.04 4.71
N LEU A 60 -20.80 -26.77 3.56
CA LEU A 60 -21.09 -25.40 3.09
C LEU A 60 -22.20 -24.68 3.88
N LYS A 61 -22.92 -25.39 4.77
CA LYS A 61 -24.06 -24.83 5.52
C LYS A 61 -23.70 -24.31 6.92
N THR A 62 -22.47 -24.51 7.42
CA THR A 62 -22.14 -24.25 8.83
C THR A 62 -20.94 -23.33 9.09
N LEU A 63 -20.31 -22.76 8.10
CA LEU A 63 -19.27 -21.76 8.27
C LEU A 63 -19.46 -20.60 7.30
N ARG A 64 -20.54 -19.82 7.47
CA ARG A 64 -20.43 -18.39 7.27
C ARG A 64 -19.59 -17.85 8.43
N ILE A 65 -18.30 -18.02 8.37
CA ILE A 65 -17.39 -17.03 8.89
C ILE A 65 -17.64 -15.85 7.94
N ASP A 66 -18.42 -14.89 8.40
CA ASP A 66 -18.47 -13.61 7.77
C ASP A 66 -17.03 -13.24 7.48
N GLU A 67 -16.74 -12.91 6.24
CA GLU A 67 -15.43 -12.54 5.77
C GLU A 67 -14.93 -11.50 6.76
N VAL A 68 -13.99 -11.89 7.62
CA VAL A 68 -13.44 -11.01 8.63
C VAL A 68 -12.73 -9.95 7.84
N GLY A 69 -13.44 -8.86 7.62
CA GLY A 69 -12.86 -7.65 7.06
C GLY A 69 -11.82 -7.15 8.04
N ILE A 70 -10.61 -7.70 7.94
CA ILE A 70 -9.45 -7.26 8.70
C ILE A 70 -9.03 -5.96 8.05
N SER A 71 -9.73 -4.91 8.42
CA SER A 71 -9.33 -3.55 8.08
C SER A 71 -8.03 -3.27 8.81
N GLY A 72 -6.98 -3.04 8.06
CA GLY A 72 -5.70 -2.65 8.63
C GLY A 72 -5.82 -1.37 9.39
N SER A 73 -5.00 -1.22 10.35
CA SER A 73 -5.03 -0.26 11.44
C SER A 73 -6.12 -0.47 12.47
N GLN A 74 -6.95 -1.51 12.33
CA GLN A 74 -8.03 -1.71 13.26
C GLN A 74 -8.08 -3.13 13.73
N SER A 75 -8.15 -3.21 15.01
CA SER A 75 -8.52 -4.34 15.81
C SER A 75 -9.68 -5.07 15.18
N ALA A 76 -9.63 -6.38 15.25
CA ALA A 76 -10.66 -7.40 15.10
C ALA A 76 -12.06 -6.98 14.57
N PRO A 77 -12.83 -7.89 14.04
CA PRO A 77 -14.11 -7.61 13.40
C PRO A 77 -15.11 -7.00 14.38
N THR A 78 -14.81 -5.80 14.82
CA THR A 78 -15.83 -4.97 15.42
C THR A 78 -16.71 -4.50 14.29
N ARG A 79 -17.87 -5.11 14.25
CA ARG A 79 -18.98 -4.74 13.41
C ARG A 79 -18.97 -3.26 13.07
N ASN A 80 -18.57 -3.00 11.82
CA ASN A 80 -18.86 -1.80 11.03
C ASN A 80 -19.05 -0.48 11.76
N VAL A 81 -17.98 0.20 12.11
CA VAL A 81 -18.06 1.59 12.51
C VAL A 81 -17.10 2.49 11.73
N GLN A 82 -16.34 1.91 10.82
CA GLN A 82 -15.66 2.68 9.81
C GLN A 82 -16.34 2.51 8.47
N SER A 83 -16.51 3.63 7.81
CA SER A 83 -16.94 3.65 6.43
C SER A 83 -15.87 2.98 5.58
N GLN A 84 -16.19 1.81 5.08
CA GLN A 84 -15.46 1.14 4.03
C GLN A 84 -16.24 1.35 2.73
N THR A 85 -15.65 2.08 1.81
CA THR A 85 -16.20 2.18 0.47
C THR A 85 -15.47 1.16 -0.39
N PRO A 86 -16.13 0.08 -0.85
CA PRO A 86 -15.51 -0.80 -1.84
C PRO A 86 -15.31 0.01 -3.13
N LEU A 87 -14.06 0.15 -3.54
CA LEU A 87 -13.68 0.82 -4.79
C LEU A 87 -13.68 -0.14 -5.96
N PHE A 88 -13.35 -1.41 -5.68
CA PHE A 88 -13.13 -2.43 -6.68
C PHE A 88 -13.27 -3.81 -6.05
N ASP A 89 -13.92 -4.74 -6.74
CA ASP A 89 -14.04 -6.13 -6.37
C ASP A 89 -13.83 -7.05 -7.59
N ARG A 90 -13.86 -8.37 -7.38
CA ARG A 90 -13.70 -9.35 -8.47
C ARG A 90 -14.79 -9.30 -9.52
N LYS A 91 -16.00 -8.85 -9.20
CA LYS A 91 -17.08 -8.68 -10.18
C LYS A 91 -16.78 -7.50 -11.10
N ALA A 92 -16.34 -6.38 -10.51
CA ALA A 92 -15.87 -5.22 -11.27
C ALA A 92 -14.65 -5.56 -12.13
N GLN A 93 -13.72 -6.39 -11.61
CA GLN A 93 -12.58 -6.88 -12.38
C GLN A 93 -13.00 -7.70 -13.61
N ALA A 94 -13.97 -8.59 -13.46
CA ALA A 94 -14.45 -9.42 -14.56
C ALA A 94 -15.21 -8.60 -15.63
N ALA A 95 -15.82 -7.48 -15.24
CA ALA A 95 -16.61 -6.61 -16.10
C ALA A 95 -15.79 -5.52 -16.80
N ALA A 96 -14.56 -5.26 -16.37
CA ALA A 96 -13.72 -4.16 -16.87
C ALA A 96 -12.36 -4.66 -17.39
N PRO A 97 -11.78 -4.05 -18.44
CA PRO A 97 -10.49 -4.46 -19.01
C PRO A 97 -9.31 -3.96 -18.14
N VAL A 98 -9.32 -4.27 -16.86
CA VAL A 98 -8.27 -3.88 -15.91
C VAL A 98 -7.08 -4.86 -15.98
N GLN A 99 -5.87 -4.33 -16.06
CA GLN A 99 -4.64 -5.11 -16.18
C GLN A 99 -3.62 -4.79 -15.07
N THR A 100 -3.85 -3.73 -14.30
CA THR A 100 -2.98 -3.27 -13.21
C THR A 100 -3.83 -2.76 -12.06
N LEU A 101 -3.26 -2.65 -10.87
CA LEU A 101 -3.90 -2.03 -9.71
C LEU A 101 -4.35 -0.59 -10.02
N GLU A 102 -3.51 0.16 -10.72
CA GLU A 102 -3.78 1.56 -11.08
C GLU A 102 -4.98 1.66 -12.01
N SER A 103 -5.08 0.77 -13.00
CA SER A 103 -6.25 0.73 -13.90
C SER A 103 -7.54 0.35 -13.16
N ALA A 104 -7.47 -0.49 -12.12
CA ALA A 104 -8.60 -0.81 -11.25
C ALA A 104 -9.02 0.40 -10.40
N LEU A 105 -8.06 1.09 -9.79
CA LEU A 105 -8.31 2.27 -8.96
C LEU A 105 -8.93 3.44 -9.75
N ARG A 106 -8.64 3.58 -11.05
CA ARG A 106 -9.29 4.59 -11.91
C ARG A 106 -10.79 4.44 -12.04
N LEU A 107 -11.35 3.26 -11.78
CA LEU A 107 -12.78 3.03 -11.81
C LEU A 107 -13.50 3.59 -10.58
N ALA A 108 -12.75 3.96 -9.56
CA ALA A 108 -13.29 4.48 -8.31
C ALA A 108 -13.53 6.00 -8.38
N PRO A 109 -14.74 6.51 -8.10
CA PRO A 109 -15.05 7.92 -8.23
C PRO A 109 -14.26 8.84 -7.29
N SER A 110 -13.74 8.32 -6.20
CA SER A 110 -13.01 9.08 -5.17
C SER A 110 -11.51 9.14 -5.38
N VAL A 111 -11.00 8.47 -6.41
CA VAL A 111 -9.55 8.26 -6.63
C VAL A 111 -9.14 8.84 -7.97
N ASP A 112 -8.14 9.71 -7.96
CA ASP A 112 -7.42 10.18 -9.14
C ASP A 112 -6.07 9.47 -9.20
N ILE A 113 -5.78 8.84 -10.33
CA ILE A 113 -4.53 8.13 -10.59
C ILE A 113 -3.77 8.83 -11.70
N ARG A 114 -2.60 9.34 -11.36
CA ARG A 114 -1.69 9.97 -12.32
C ARG A 114 -0.54 9.04 -12.64
N GLU A 115 -0.68 8.29 -13.72
CA GLU A 115 0.36 7.40 -14.22
C GLU A 115 1.36 8.13 -15.10
N ARG A 116 2.64 7.76 -14.95
CA ARG A 116 3.73 8.15 -15.82
C ARG A 116 4.41 6.90 -16.38
N GLY A 117 4.70 6.93 -17.69
CA GLY A 117 5.35 5.80 -18.37
C GLY A 117 4.43 4.67 -18.76
N GLY A 118 5.00 3.46 -18.83
CA GLY A 118 4.28 2.24 -19.19
C GLY A 118 3.38 1.75 -18.06
N LYS A 119 2.53 0.78 -18.35
CA LYS A 119 1.55 0.21 -17.42
C LYS A 119 2.17 -0.22 -16.09
N GLY A 120 1.77 0.44 -14.99
CA GLY A 120 2.20 0.10 -13.64
C GLY A 120 3.65 0.49 -13.31
N MET A 121 4.25 1.45 -14.03
CA MET A 121 5.64 1.86 -13.77
C MET A 121 5.71 2.89 -12.65
N GLN A 122 5.08 4.02 -12.82
CA GLN A 122 4.92 5.02 -11.76
C GLN A 122 3.49 5.52 -11.73
N ALA A 123 2.89 5.59 -10.55
CA ALA A 123 1.56 6.12 -10.35
C ALA A 123 1.45 6.84 -9.01
N ASP A 124 0.82 7.99 -9.05
CA ASP A 124 0.50 8.78 -7.87
C ASP A 124 -0.98 8.58 -7.55
N ILE A 125 -1.30 8.19 -6.33
CA ILE A 125 -2.66 7.92 -5.87
C ILE A 125 -3.16 9.12 -5.07
N PHE A 126 -4.15 9.82 -5.59
CA PHE A 126 -4.80 10.95 -4.94
C PHE A 126 -6.19 10.54 -4.48
N ILE A 127 -6.55 10.85 -3.25
CA ILE A 127 -7.87 10.55 -2.70
C ILE A 127 -8.55 11.85 -2.27
N ARG A 128 -9.75 12.10 -2.78
CA ARG A 128 -10.60 13.20 -2.30
C ARG A 128 -9.87 14.54 -2.21
N GLY A 129 -9.11 14.88 -3.25
CA GLY A 129 -8.34 16.12 -3.31
C GLY A 129 -7.11 16.19 -2.40
N GLY A 130 -6.75 15.10 -1.72
CA GLY A 130 -5.45 14.99 -1.03
C GLY A 130 -4.34 14.57 -1.99
N SER A 131 -3.09 14.88 -1.64
CA SER A 131 -1.92 14.49 -2.43
C SER A 131 -1.58 13.00 -2.25
N PHE A 132 -0.68 12.50 -3.12
CA PHE A 132 -0.16 11.14 -3.01
C PHE A 132 0.61 10.87 -1.71
N ASP A 133 1.27 11.91 -1.14
CA ASP A 133 1.94 11.81 0.16
C ASP A 133 0.93 11.80 1.34
N GLN A 134 -0.31 12.26 1.11
CA GLN A 134 -1.40 12.32 2.08
C GLN A 134 -2.28 11.06 2.07
N THR A 135 -1.98 10.12 1.17
CA THR A 135 -2.73 8.88 0.96
C THR A 135 -1.97 7.70 1.53
N MET A 136 -2.53 7.05 2.55
CA MET A 136 -1.98 5.80 3.09
C MET A 136 -2.34 4.62 2.19
N VAL A 137 -1.40 3.71 1.94
CA VAL A 137 -1.65 2.48 1.18
C VAL A 137 -1.37 1.26 2.04
N LEU A 138 -2.38 0.41 2.18
CA LEU A 138 -2.34 -0.79 3.00
C LEU A 138 -2.43 -2.04 2.11
N LEU A 139 -1.73 -3.09 2.47
CA LEU A 139 -1.88 -4.43 1.89
C LEU A 139 -2.37 -5.40 2.96
N ASN A 140 -3.57 -5.97 2.76
CA ASN A 140 -4.24 -6.82 3.75
C ASN A 140 -4.28 -6.18 5.15
N GLY A 141 -4.42 -4.85 5.17
CA GLY A 141 -4.49 -4.08 6.39
C GLY A 141 -3.18 -3.79 7.08
N ILE A 142 -2.07 -4.06 6.48
CA ILE A 142 -0.73 -3.71 6.98
C ILE A 142 -0.22 -2.50 6.21
N ASP A 143 0.26 -1.50 6.93
CA ASP A 143 0.90 -0.32 6.35
C ASP A 143 2.30 -0.67 5.82
N PHE A 144 2.50 -0.38 4.55
CA PHE A 144 3.77 -0.49 3.85
C PHE A 144 4.20 0.84 3.21
N THR A 145 3.74 1.97 3.74
CA THR A 145 4.10 3.30 3.25
C THR A 145 5.62 3.50 3.26
N ASP A 146 6.15 4.14 2.24
CA ASP A 146 7.56 4.54 2.17
C ASP A 146 7.72 5.96 2.73
N ALA A 147 8.50 6.10 3.79
CA ALA A 147 8.74 7.39 4.44
C ALA A 147 9.57 8.37 3.59
N ARG A 148 10.17 7.90 2.50
CA ARG A 148 10.94 8.73 1.57
C ARG A 148 10.03 9.63 0.76
N THR A 149 8.99 9.06 0.14
CA THR A 149 8.03 9.75 -0.72
C THR A 149 6.80 8.89 -1.01
N GLY A 150 5.64 9.51 -1.16
CA GLY A 150 4.41 8.84 -1.56
C GLY A 150 4.40 8.30 -2.99
N HIS A 151 5.28 8.78 -3.89
CA HIS A 151 5.43 8.25 -5.26
C HIS A 151 5.71 6.75 -5.32
N GLN A 152 6.23 6.15 -4.25
CA GLN A 152 6.52 4.73 -4.18
C GLN A 152 5.46 3.92 -3.40
N SER A 153 4.41 4.56 -2.90
CA SER A 153 3.37 3.90 -2.08
C SER A 153 2.61 2.82 -2.83
N HIS A 154 2.40 2.97 -4.15
CA HIS A 154 1.78 1.96 -5.01
C HIS A 154 2.72 0.81 -5.39
N SER A 155 4.04 0.92 -5.11
CA SER A 155 5.04 -0.12 -5.43
C SER A 155 4.89 -1.32 -4.50
N LEU A 156 3.78 -2.04 -4.66
CA LEU A 156 3.48 -3.27 -3.94
C LEU A 156 3.69 -4.47 -4.86
N PRO A 157 4.37 -5.52 -4.41
CA PRO A 157 4.68 -6.72 -5.20
C PRO A 157 3.47 -7.65 -5.34
N VAL A 158 2.31 -7.08 -5.71
CA VAL A 158 1.05 -7.83 -5.85
C VAL A 158 0.47 -7.55 -7.23
N ASP A 159 0.26 -8.59 -8.02
CA ASP A 159 -0.41 -8.47 -9.30
C ASP A 159 -1.94 -8.42 -9.12
N ILE A 160 -2.63 -7.81 -10.10
CA ILE A 160 -4.09 -7.63 -10.10
C ILE A 160 -4.84 -8.96 -9.90
N ASP A 161 -4.30 -10.07 -10.40
CA ASP A 161 -4.89 -11.39 -10.26
C ASP A 161 -4.95 -11.91 -8.82
N CYS A 162 -4.06 -11.43 -7.96
CA CYS A 162 -4.09 -11.74 -6.53
C CYS A 162 -5.04 -10.85 -5.73
N ILE A 163 -5.52 -9.75 -6.31
CA ILE A 163 -6.37 -8.79 -5.62
C ILE A 163 -7.83 -9.28 -5.64
N SER A 164 -8.46 -9.32 -4.49
CA SER A 164 -9.89 -9.64 -4.35
C SER A 164 -10.76 -8.40 -4.26
N ALA A 165 -10.26 -7.36 -3.64
CA ALA A 165 -10.95 -6.11 -3.46
C ALA A 165 -9.97 -4.99 -3.10
N VAL A 166 -10.40 -3.77 -3.34
CA VAL A 166 -9.75 -2.54 -2.86
C VAL A 166 -10.80 -1.69 -2.17
N ASP A 167 -10.52 -1.28 -0.96
CA ASP A 167 -11.43 -0.46 -0.15
C ASP A 167 -10.81 0.90 0.14
N LEU A 168 -11.64 1.93 0.15
CA LEU A 168 -11.31 3.22 0.73
C LEU A 168 -11.72 3.22 2.20
N LEU A 169 -10.79 3.51 3.08
CA LEU A 169 -11.00 3.61 4.52
C LEU A 169 -11.03 5.07 4.93
N ASP A 170 -12.12 5.47 5.54
CA ASP A 170 -12.35 6.82 6.05
C ASP A 170 -12.18 6.89 7.56
N GLY A 171 -11.72 8.06 8.03
CA GLY A 171 -11.61 8.32 9.46
C GLY A 171 -10.64 7.37 10.17
N VAL A 172 -9.59 6.93 9.48
CA VAL A 172 -8.49 6.19 10.10
C VAL A 172 -7.72 7.17 10.99
N PRO A 173 -7.83 7.09 12.32
CA PRO A 173 -7.02 7.91 13.19
C PRO A 173 -5.59 7.37 13.12
N GLY A 174 -4.63 8.21 12.76
CA GLY A 174 -3.26 7.76 12.68
C GLY A 174 -2.36 8.67 11.88
N VAL A 175 -1.11 8.30 11.86
CA VAL A 175 -0.07 8.94 11.07
C VAL A 175 -0.11 8.37 9.65
N GLY A 176 -0.15 9.24 8.65
CA GLY A 176 -0.10 8.88 7.22
C GLY A 176 -1.44 8.87 6.49
N ALA A 177 -2.57 8.75 7.18
CA ALA A 177 -3.91 8.73 6.58
C ALA A 177 -4.58 10.12 6.57
N PHE A 178 -3.86 11.16 6.12
CA PHE A 178 -4.39 12.53 6.12
C PHE A 178 -5.64 12.67 5.24
N ALA A 179 -5.61 12.12 4.03
CA ALA A 179 -6.73 12.15 3.09
C ALA A 179 -7.62 10.89 3.16
N GLY A 180 -7.13 9.84 3.80
CA GLY A 180 -7.73 8.52 3.88
C GLY A 180 -6.72 7.42 3.59
N ALA A 181 -7.18 6.18 3.56
CA ALA A 181 -6.34 5.03 3.22
C ALA A 181 -6.97 4.15 2.15
N VAL A 182 -6.17 3.64 1.21
CA VAL A 182 -6.54 2.58 0.28
C VAL A 182 -6.06 1.25 0.86
N ASN A 183 -6.96 0.31 1.08
CA ASN A 183 -6.63 -1.03 1.53
C ASN A 183 -6.79 -2.03 0.39
N ILE A 184 -5.70 -2.62 -0.04
CA ILE A 184 -5.66 -3.64 -1.08
C ILE A 184 -5.79 -5.00 -0.40
N ARG A 185 -6.86 -5.72 -0.70
CA ARG A 185 -7.09 -7.08 -0.17
C ARG A 185 -6.76 -8.12 -1.22
N THR A 186 -5.93 -9.08 -0.84
CA THR A 186 -5.64 -10.23 -1.70
C THR A 186 -6.76 -11.27 -1.63
N ALA A 187 -6.77 -12.17 -2.60
CA ALA A 187 -7.80 -13.22 -2.72
C ALA A 187 -7.96 -14.02 -1.43
N PRO A 188 -9.20 -14.40 -1.07
CA PRO A 188 -9.44 -15.29 0.05
C PRO A 188 -8.77 -16.64 -0.20
N LEU A 189 -8.15 -17.18 0.85
CA LEU A 189 -7.32 -18.38 0.79
C LEU A 189 -8.11 -19.70 0.83
N LYS A 190 -9.42 -19.68 0.54
CA LYS A 190 -10.29 -20.86 0.64
C LYS A 190 -10.49 -21.61 -0.67
N LEU A 191 -9.96 -21.12 -1.78
CA LEU A 191 -10.10 -21.74 -3.09
C LEU A 191 -8.79 -22.42 -3.49
N THR A 192 -8.86 -23.66 -3.94
CA THR A 192 -7.72 -24.32 -4.59
C THR A 192 -7.81 -24.08 -6.09
N TYR A 193 -6.82 -23.40 -6.66
CA TYR A 193 -6.72 -23.13 -8.09
C TYR A 193 -5.28 -22.95 -8.52
N LEU A 194 -5.06 -23.14 -9.81
CA LEU A 194 -3.86 -22.73 -10.55
C LEU A 194 -4.31 -21.95 -11.77
N ARG A 195 -3.74 -20.76 -11.97
CA ARG A 195 -4.04 -19.90 -13.11
C ARG A 195 -2.75 -19.47 -13.79
N PHE A 196 -2.72 -19.60 -15.10
CA PHE A 196 -1.71 -19.01 -15.96
C PHE A 196 -2.37 -17.96 -16.85
N GLU A 197 -1.72 -16.82 -17.02
CA GLU A 197 -2.12 -15.77 -17.95
C GLU A 197 -0.91 -15.32 -18.75
N GLY A 198 -1.10 -15.14 -20.06
CA GLY A 198 -0.08 -14.64 -20.97
C GLY A 198 -0.68 -13.64 -21.94
N ALA A 199 0.03 -12.57 -22.23
CA ALA A 199 -0.34 -11.60 -23.22
C ALA A 199 0.86 -11.09 -24.01
N GLY A 200 0.66 -10.78 -25.28
CA GLY A 200 1.63 -10.15 -26.16
C GLY A 200 1.01 -8.96 -26.90
N GLY A 201 1.82 -8.03 -27.34
CA GLY A 201 1.32 -6.83 -28.02
C GLY A 201 2.38 -6.06 -28.79
N GLN A 202 2.01 -4.89 -29.28
CA GLN A 202 2.91 -4.00 -29.99
C GLN A 202 4.09 -3.54 -29.11
N HIS A 203 5.15 -3.06 -29.73
CA HIS A 203 6.35 -2.55 -29.07
C HIS A 203 7.02 -3.60 -28.15
N GLY A 204 7.05 -4.87 -28.58
CA GLY A 204 7.67 -5.95 -27.81
C GLY A 204 6.98 -6.21 -26.46
N TYR A 205 5.71 -5.79 -26.30
CA TYR A 205 4.97 -6.03 -25.07
C TYR A 205 4.80 -7.54 -24.85
N ALA A 206 5.19 -8.00 -23.68
CA ALA A 206 5.00 -9.36 -23.22
C ALA A 206 4.62 -9.35 -21.73
N TYR A 207 3.67 -10.19 -21.37
CA TYR A 207 3.20 -10.40 -20.00
C TYR A 207 3.02 -11.89 -19.76
N ALA A 208 3.46 -12.35 -18.61
CA ALA A 208 3.19 -13.70 -18.11
C ALA A 208 2.92 -13.62 -16.59
N ASN A 209 1.90 -14.32 -16.13
CA ASN A 209 1.56 -14.48 -14.73
C ASN A 209 1.26 -15.94 -14.43
N LEU A 210 1.77 -16.44 -13.31
CA LEU A 210 1.40 -17.72 -12.74
C LEU A 210 0.96 -17.46 -11.30
N SER A 211 -0.29 -17.79 -10.99
CA SER A 211 -0.86 -17.64 -9.64
C SER A 211 -1.60 -18.91 -9.23
N GLY A 212 -1.61 -19.18 -7.95
CA GLY A 212 -2.32 -20.32 -7.41
C GLY A 212 -2.58 -20.20 -5.93
N ALA A 213 -3.65 -20.85 -5.48
CA ALA A 213 -3.98 -20.99 -4.07
C ALA A 213 -4.31 -22.44 -3.74
N VAL A 214 -4.02 -22.83 -2.51
CA VAL A 214 -4.36 -24.15 -1.96
C VAL A 214 -4.79 -23.99 -0.51
N THR A 215 -5.83 -24.75 -0.13
CA THR A 215 -6.25 -24.89 1.26
C THR A 215 -6.22 -26.36 1.65
N ALA A 216 -5.43 -26.68 2.67
CA ALA A 216 -5.28 -28.02 3.23
C ALA A 216 -5.52 -27.98 4.74
N GLY A 217 -6.71 -28.37 5.17
CA GLY A 217 -7.12 -28.33 6.57
C GLY A 217 -7.07 -26.93 7.17
N ARG A 218 -6.10 -26.69 8.05
CA ARG A 218 -5.92 -25.42 8.77
C ARG A 218 -4.92 -24.47 8.11
N PHE A 219 -4.32 -24.88 7.03
CA PHE A 219 -3.32 -24.14 6.28
C PHE A 219 -3.88 -23.68 4.96
N SER A 220 -3.65 -22.44 4.60
CA SER A 220 -3.95 -21.92 3.27
C SER A 220 -2.76 -21.12 2.74
N LEU A 221 -2.51 -21.25 1.45
CA LEU A 221 -1.41 -20.60 0.73
C LEU A 221 -1.94 -19.97 -0.56
N LEU A 222 -1.55 -18.74 -0.81
CA LEU A 222 -1.63 -18.05 -2.09
C LEU A 222 -0.21 -17.70 -2.53
N ALA A 223 0.16 -18.03 -3.76
CA ALA A 223 1.43 -17.64 -4.35
C ALA A 223 1.23 -17.17 -5.78
N ALA A 224 1.98 -16.15 -6.18
CA ALA A 224 1.96 -15.63 -7.54
C ALA A 224 3.33 -15.09 -7.95
N GLY A 225 3.60 -15.16 -9.25
CA GLY A 225 4.74 -14.53 -9.89
C GLY A 225 4.36 -14.00 -11.25
N SER A 226 4.77 -12.79 -11.58
CA SER A 226 4.52 -12.20 -12.88
C SER A 226 5.75 -11.49 -13.44
N TYR A 227 5.79 -11.41 -14.75
CA TYR A 227 6.79 -10.64 -15.49
C TYR A 227 6.12 -9.89 -16.63
N ARG A 228 6.49 -8.63 -16.78
CA ARG A 228 5.95 -7.74 -17.81
C ARG A 228 7.09 -6.92 -18.40
N ARG A 229 7.09 -6.77 -19.74
CA ARG A 229 8.07 -5.93 -20.45
C ARG A 229 7.44 -5.23 -21.64
N SER A 230 8.08 -4.17 -22.10
CA SER A 230 7.84 -3.54 -23.39
C SER A 230 9.12 -2.82 -23.84
N ASP A 231 9.34 -2.72 -25.14
CA ASP A 231 10.43 -1.94 -25.73
C ASP A 231 10.08 -0.43 -25.81
N GLY A 232 8.83 -0.07 -25.45
CA GLY A 232 8.35 1.32 -25.46
C GLY A 232 7.82 1.79 -26.83
N TYR A 233 6.83 2.68 -26.79
CA TYR A 233 6.19 3.23 -27.99
C TYR A 233 6.89 4.48 -28.55
N ARG A 234 7.84 5.04 -27.81
CA ARG A 234 8.70 6.16 -28.19
C ARG A 234 10.06 6.03 -27.50
N HIS A 235 10.96 6.95 -27.82
CA HIS A 235 12.30 6.97 -27.22
C HIS A 235 12.22 6.91 -25.68
N ASN A 236 13.02 6.02 -25.08
CA ASN A 236 13.21 5.86 -23.65
C ASN A 236 11.87 5.72 -22.86
N THR A 237 10.97 4.85 -23.34
CA THR A 237 9.74 4.44 -22.64
C THR A 237 9.62 2.92 -22.50
N ASP A 238 10.74 2.23 -22.68
CA ASP A 238 10.87 0.80 -22.40
C ASP A 238 10.73 0.52 -20.90
N PHE A 239 10.25 -0.66 -20.58
CA PHE A 239 10.14 -1.08 -19.19
C PHE A 239 10.23 -2.59 -18.99
N THR A 240 10.64 -2.95 -17.79
CA THR A 240 10.52 -4.31 -17.23
C THR A 240 9.95 -4.24 -15.82
N ASN A 241 9.08 -5.20 -15.47
CA ASN A 241 8.55 -5.34 -14.12
C ASN A 241 8.41 -6.83 -13.79
N GLY A 242 9.07 -7.27 -12.73
CA GLY A 242 8.95 -8.62 -12.17
C GLY A 242 8.38 -8.54 -10.76
N ASN A 243 7.37 -9.37 -10.46
CA ASN A 243 6.74 -9.48 -9.15
C ASN A 243 6.75 -10.92 -8.66
N ALA A 244 6.88 -11.09 -7.35
CA ALA A 244 6.59 -12.33 -6.66
C ALA A 244 5.87 -12.02 -5.34
N PHE A 245 4.80 -12.74 -5.06
CA PHE A 245 3.99 -12.56 -3.86
C PHE A 245 3.58 -13.89 -3.27
N LEU A 246 3.57 -13.97 -1.95
CA LEU A 246 3.13 -15.12 -1.17
C LEU A 246 2.33 -14.65 0.03
N ARG A 247 1.20 -15.30 0.30
CA ARG A 247 0.45 -15.17 1.55
C ARG A 247 0.10 -16.54 2.08
N ALA A 248 0.36 -16.79 3.35
CA ALA A 248 0.04 -18.04 4.02
C ALA A 248 -0.73 -17.76 5.31
N THR A 249 -1.76 -18.55 5.57
CA THR A 249 -2.48 -18.50 6.84
C THR A 249 -2.48 -19.86 7.51
N TYR A 250 -2.43 -19.84 8.84
CA TYR A 250 -2.49 -21.04 9.65
C TYR A 250 -3.36 -20.80 10.89
N GLU A 251 -4.37 -21.64 11.07
CA GLU A 251 -5.29 -21.53 12.18
C GLU A 251 -5.17 -22.71 13.14
N THR A 252 -5.07 -22.46 14.43
CA THR A 252 -5.01 -23.47 15.48
C THR A 252 -5.94 -23.14 16.64
N ARG A 253 -6.50 -24.17 17.29
CA ARG A 253 -7.34 -23.99 18.48
C ARG A 253 -6.58 -23.42 19.68
N ARG A 254 -5.28 -23.74 19.83
CA ARG A 254 -4.48 -23.33 20.98
C ARG A 254 -3.76 -22.00 20.78
N LEU A 255 -3.18 -21.79 19.60
CA LEU A 255 -2.31 -20.65 19.34
C LEU A 255 -3.04 -19.50 18.62
N GLY A 256 -4.22 -19.76 18.03
CA GLY A 256 -4.99 -18.79 17.27
C GLY A 256 -4.65 -18.81 15.79
N PHE A 257 -4.84 -17.69 15.14
CA PHE A 257 -4.69 -17.47 13.70
C PHE A 257 -3.41 -16.72 13.39
N PHE A 258 -2.67 -17.20 12.41
CA PHE A 258 -1.47 -16.57 11.87
C PHE A 258 -1.71 -16.22 10.41
N ASP A 259 -1.28 -15.02 9.99
CA ASP A 259 -1.35 -14.53 8.61
C ASP A 259 0.02 -13.95 8.25
N PHE A 260 0.74 -14.64 7.42
CA PHE A 260 2.05 -14.24 6.90
C PHE A 260 1.91 -13.82 5.45
N GLN A 261 2.57 -12.72 5.07
CA GLN A 261 2.73 -12.33 3.68
C GLN A 261 4.14 -11.85 3.41
N ALA A 262 4.62 -12.09 2.19
CA ALA A 262 5.90 -11.62 1.69
C ALA A 262 5.80 -11.34 0.20
N GLY A 263 6.59 -10.39 -0.28
CA GLY A 263 6.62 -10.07 -1.68
C GLY A 263 7.90 -9.36 -2.10
N TRP A 264 8.18 -9.46 -3.38
CA TRP A 264 9.32 -8.82 -4.02
C TRP A 264 8.92 -8.29 -5.40
N GLN A 265 9.34 -7.08 -5.71
CA GLN A 265 9.15 -6.44 -7.01
C GLN A 265 10.46 -5.83 -7.48
N ASN A 266 10.73 -5.94 -8.76
CA ASN A 266 11.84 -5.24 -9.42
C ASN A 266 11.32 -4.58 -10.69
N ARG A 267 11.57 -3.28 -10.83
CA ARG A 267 11.18 -2.47 -11.98
C ARG A 267 12.36 -1.71 -12.53
N GLY A 268 12.40 -1.57 -13.85
CA GLY A 268 13.31 -0.67 -14.53
C GLY A 268 12.62 -0.08 -15.74
N PHE A 269 12.68 1.24 -15.91
CA PHE A 269 11.96 1.91 -16.98
C PHE A 269 12.62 3.20 -17.44
N GLY A 270 12.49 3.50 -18.73
CA GLY A 270 12.80 4.80 -19.27
C GLY A 270 11.75 5.81 -18.81
N SER A 271 12.19 6.87 -18.18
CA SER A 271 11.34 7.91 -17.60
C SER A 271 11.38 9.22 -18.40
N ASN A 272 11.14 9.10 -19.72
CA ASN A 272 11.16 10.21 -20.67
C ASN A 272 10.30 11.40 -20.23
N GLY A 273 10.94 12.47 -19.80
CA GLY A 273 10.27 13.71 -19.40
C GLY A 273 9.51 13.66 -18.05
N PHE A 274 9.77 12.69 -17.15
CA PHE A 274 9.02 12.54 -15.90
C PHE A 274 9.28 13.66 -14.90
N TYR A 275 10.55 13.90 -14.60
CA TYR A 275 10.96 14.87 -13.58
C TYR A 275 11.46 16.20 -14.19
N ALA A 276 11.86 16.16 -15.46
CA ALA A 276 12.21 17.34 -16.26
C ALA A 276 11.69 17.12 -17.68
N ALA A 277 10.69 17.88 -18.07
CA ALA A 277 9.97 17.71 -19.35
C ALA A 277 10.88 17.82 -20.59
N TYR A 278 11.97 18.59 -20.48
CA TYR A 278 12.96 18.78 -21.54
C TYR A 278 14.02 17.68 -21.62
N ASN A 279 14.06 16.75 -20.64
CA ASN A 279 15.04 15.66 -20.64
C ASN A 279 14.37 14.32 -20.98
N PRO A 280 14.57 13.79 -22.21
CA PRO A 280 13.97 12.53 -22.63
C PRO A 280 14.74 11.28 -22.18
N ASP A 281 15.97 11.43 -21.65
CA ASP A 281 16.89 10.33 -21.42
C ASP A 281 16.93 9.83 -19.97
N GLN A 282 16.00 10.28 -19.14
CA GLN A 282 15.89 9.88 -17.74
C GLN A 282 15.55 8.40 -17.61
N TRP A 283 16.08 7.75 -16.58
CA TRP A 283 15.80 6.35 -16.30
C TRP A 283 15.64 6.11 -14.79
N GLU A 284 14.75 5.21 -14.43
CA GLU A 284 14.51 4.83 -13.04
C GLU A 284 14.48 3.31 -12.86
N GLY A 285 15.07 2.84 -11.77
CA GLY A 285 15.02 1.46 -11.35
C GLY A 285 14.69 1.33 -9.87
N THR A 286 13.70 0.51 -9.54
CA THR A 286 13.28 0.28 -8.16
C THR A 286 13.25 -1.20 -7.83
N SER A 287 13.58 -1.53 -6.58
CA SER A 287 13.42 -2.89 -6.05
C SER A 287 12.81 -2.82 -4.67
N THR A 288 11.63 -3.41 -4.50
CA THR A 288 10.88 -3.42 -3.24
C THR A 288 10.75 -4.84 -2.73
N SER A 289 11.08 -5.05 -1.46
CA SER A 289 10.80 -6.28 -0.72
C SER A 289 9.93 -5.95 0.49
N LEU A 290 8.96 -6.77 0.80
CA LEU A 290 8.14 -6.63 1.99
C LEU A 290 7.83 -7.97 2.64
N ALA A 291 7.61 -7.94 3.93
CA ALA A 291 7.10 -9.08 4.70
C ALA A 291 6.27 -8.58 5.89
N SER A 292 5.27 -9.35 6.29
CA SER A 292 4.60 -9.15 7.56
C SER A 292 4.07 -10.45 8.15
N LEU A 293 3.92 -10.45 9.47
CA LEU A 293 3.28 -11.50 10.23
C LEU A 293 2.23 -10.88 11.14
N ARG A 294 1.02 -11.40 11.09
CA ARG A 294 -0.08 -11.05 12.00
C ARG A 294 -0.47 -12.29 12.79
N TRP A 295 -0.72 -12.10 14.07
CA TRP A 295 -1.24 -13.11 14.98
C TRP A 295 -2.51 -12.61 15.65
N LEU A 296 -3.53 -13.45 15.73
CA LEU A 296 -4.81 -13.20 16.38
C LEU A 296 -5.20 -14.37 17.26
N ARG A 297 -5.67 -14.11 18.47
CA ARG A 297 -6.15 -15.15 19.40
C ARG A 297 -7.38 -14.68 20.15
N GLN A 298 -8.43 -15.50 20.09
CA GLN A 298 -9.61 -15.33 20.95
C GLN A 298 -9.39 -16.03 22.29
N ALA A 299 -9.62 -15.33 23.39
CA ALA A 299 -9.50 -15.85 24.76
C ALA A 299 -10.70 -15.38 25.61
N GLY A 300 -11.81 -16.10 25.53
CA GLY A 300 -13.07 -15.71 26.17
C GLY A 300 -13.61 -14.42 25.57
N ARG A 301 -13.76 -13.38 26.41
CA ARG A 301 -14.20 -12.04 25.99
C ARG A 301 -13.06 -11.17 25.44
N PHE A 302 -11.84 -11.65 25.48
CA PHE A 302 -10.68 -10.94 24.96
C PHE A 302 -10.28 -11.48 23.59
N SER A 303 -9.97 -10.57 22.67
CA SER A 303 -9.25 -10.86 21.44
C SER A 303 -7.88 -10.20 21.54
N LEU A 304 -6.83 -10.96 21.37
CA LEU A 304 -5.45 -10.49 21.40
C LEU A 304 -4.92 -10.46 19.98
N GLY A 305 -4.20 -9.41 19.63
CA GLY A 305 -3.59 -9.29 18.33
C GLY A 305 -2.18 -8.71 18.40
N ALA A 306 -1.34 -9.19 17.49
CA ALA A 306 0.00 -8.65 17.25
C ALA A 306 0.29 -8.67 15.76
N SER A 307 1.02 -7.68 15.27
CA SER A 307 1.58 -7.72 13.92
C SER A 307 2.95 -7.08 13.89
N ALA A 308 3.78 -7.56 12.97
CA ALA A 308 5.05 -6.96 12.61
C ALA A 308 5.14 -6.87 11.08
N SER A 309 5.75 -5.82 10.57
CA SER A 309 5.95 -5.60 9.14
C SER A 309 7.33 -5.02 8.87
N TYR A 310 7.83 -5.29 7.68
CA TYR A 310 9.07 -4.75 7.18
C TYR A 310 8.97 -4.52 5.68
N ARG A 311 9.40 -3.35 5.22
CA ARG A 311 9.58 -3.01 3.81
C ARG A 311 10.96 -2.45 3.59
N LYS A 312 11.63 -2.97 2.58
CA LYS A 312 12.88 -2.44 2.05
C LYS A 312 12.66 -1.98 0.62
N ASN A 313 13.13 -0.78 0.31
CA ASN A 313 13.04 -0.25 -1.04
C ASN A 313 14.39 0.32 -1.49
N PHE A 314 14.86 -0.13 -2.64
CA PHE A 314 15.97 0.46 -3.36
C PHE A 314 15.43 1.26 -4.52
N ASP A 315 15.99 2.45 -4.72
CA ASP A 315 15.67 3.33 -5.82
C ASP A 315 16.95 3.88 -6.42
N ARG A 316 17.00 3.89 -7.73
CA ARG A 316 18.05 4.49 -8.51
C ARG A 316 17.44 5.36 -9.59
N TYR A 317 17.80 6.63 -9.59
CA TYR A 317 17.43 7.57 -10.63
C TYR A 317 18.68 8.01 -11.41
N ASP A 318 18.61 7.93 -12.74
CA ASP A 318 19.60 8.39 -13.67
C ASP A 318 19.07 9.63 -14.40
N TRP A 319 19.79 10.74 -14.32
CA TRP A 319 19.46 11.95 -15.10
C TRP A 319 19.56 11.69 -16.61
N THR A 320 20.61 11.02 -17.03
CA THR A 320 20.76 10.41 -18.35
C THR A 320 21.01 8.93 -18.12
N ARG A 321 20.30 8.05 -18.82
CA ARG A 321 20.40 6.59 -18.65
C ARG A 321 21.84 6.12 -18.62
N GLY A 322 22.22 5.46 -17.54
CA GLY A 322 23.58 5.02 -17.27
C GLY A 322 24.38 6.00 -16.40
N THR A 323 23.94 7.25 -16.23
CA THR A 323 24.58 8.26 -15.38
C THR A 323 23.74 8.49 -14.12
N VAL A 324 24.12 7.82 -13.05
CA VAL A 324 23.38 7.85 -11.78
C VAL A 324 23.41 9.25 -11.18
N MET A 325 22.24 9.81 -10.91
CA MET A 325 22.07 11.05 -10.16
C MET A 325 21.77 10.76 -8.68
N ASN A 326 20.77 9.92 -8.41
CA ASN A 326 20.35 9.62 -7.06
C ASN A 326 20.28 8.12 -6.80
N ARG A 327 20.58 7.74 -5.55
CA ARG A 327 20.33 6.40 -5.01
C ARG A 327 19.77 6.50 -3.60
N HIS A 328 18.73 5.72 -3.36
CA HIS A 328 18.09 5.65 -2.06
C HIS A 328 17.91 4.18 -1.65
N ASN A 329 18.06 3.92 -0.36
CA ASN A 329 17.78 2.64 0.26
C ASN A 329 17.01 2.92 1.54
N THR A 330 15.72 2.56 1.56
CA THR A 330 14.85 2.76 2.71
C THR A 330 14.54 1.45 3.41
N ASP A 331 14.50 1.49 4.72
CA ASP A 331 14.05 0.44 5.61
C ASP A 331 12.88 0.98 6.44
N ASN A 332 11.70 0.37 6.32
CA ASN A 332 10.50 0.74 7.05
C ASN A 332 10.02 -0.49 7.83
N ALA A 333 10.01 -0.41 9.15
CA ALA A 333 9.55 -1.47 10.03
C ALA A 333 8.37 -0.99 10.87
N GLY A 334 7.40 -1.86 11.10
CA GLY A 334 6.23 -1.57 11.91
C GLY A 334 5.92 -2.71 12.87
N ALA A 335 5.42 -2.37 14.05
CA ALA A 335 4.89 -3.33 15.01
C ALA A 335 3.60 -2.78 15.64
N ARG A 336 2.64 -3.65 15.88
CA ARG A 336 1.37 -3.31 16.54
C ARG A 336 0.99 -4.39 17.52
N LEU A 337 0.51 -3.98 18.69
CA LEU A 337 -0.09 -4.84 19.69
C LEU A 337 -1.44 -4.27 20.07
N TRP A 338 -2.46 -5.13 20.23
CA TRP A 338 -3.77 -4.68 20.68
C TRP A 338 -4.53 -5.78 21.43
N THR A 339 -5.51 -5.36 22.18
CA THR A 339 -6.50 -6.24 22.78
C THR A 339 -7.89 -5.64 22.62
N ASP A 340 -8.86 -6.47 22.30
CA ASP A 340 -10.28 -6.13 22.29
C ASP A 340 -10.95 -6.85 23.46
N PHE A 341 -11.86 -6.17 24.12
CA PHE A 341 -12.68 -6.70 25.19
C PHE A 341 -14.16 -6.55 24.83
N ASP A 342 -14.82 -7.70 24.62
CA ASP A 342 -16.25 -7.77 24.31
C ASP A 342 -17.07 -7.87 25.59
N TRP A 343 -18.01 -6.93 25.77
CA TRP A 343 -18.89 -6.87 26.91
C TRP A 343 -20.30 -6.41 26.52
N ALA A 344 -21.24 -6.34 27.47
CA ALA A 344 -22.65 -6.03 27.17
C ALA A 344 -22.86 -4.64 26.53
N GLY A 345 -21.95 -3.68 26.77
CA GLY A 345 -21.98 -2.35 26.17
C GLY A 345 -21.18 -2.23 24.87
N GLY A 346 -20.75 -3.32 24.25
CA GLY A 346 -20.01 -3.31 22.98
C GLY A 346 -18.59 -3.85 23.07
N THR A 347 -17.71 -3.38 22.21
CA THR A 347 -16.28 -3.77 22.18
C THR A 347 -15.40 -2.58 22.54
N THR A 348 -14.57 -2.75 23.56
CA THR A 348 -13.53 -1.79 23.93
C THR A 348 -12.16 -2.33 23.53
N SER A 349 -11.39 -1.54 22.80
CA SER A 349 -10.07 -1.91 22.28
C SER A 349 -9.00 -0.97 22.81
N LEU A 350 -7.86 -1.54 23.21
CA LEU A 350 -6.65 -0.80 23.60
C LEU A 350 -5.50 -1.32 22.73
N GLY A 351 -4.68 -0.43 22.21
CA GLY A 351 -3.53 -0.83 21.40
C GLY A 351 -2.45 0.21 21.32
N GLY A 352 -1.33 -0.23 20.76
CA GLY A 352 -0.19 0.62 20.45
C GLY A 352 0.49 0.19 19.16
N ASP A 353 1.04 1.18 18.48
CA ASP A 353 1.76 1.04 17.23
C ASP A 353 3.15 1.65 17.39
N TYR A 354 4.12 1.04 16.75
CA TYR A 354 5.46 1.57 16.60
C TYR A 354 5.90 1.47 15.16
N ALA A 355 6.52 2.53 14.64
CA ALA A 355 7.14 2.52 13.32
C ALA A 355 8.56 3.08 13.38
N PHE A 356 9.45 2.42 12.66
CA PHE A 356 10.83 2.81 12.42
C PHE A 356 11.03 3.00 10.93
N ASN A 357 11.53 4.17 10.53
CA ASN A 357 11.88 4.49 9.17
C ASN A 357 13.36 4.88 9.13
N HIS A 358 14.09 4.36 8.18
CA HIS A 358 15.49 4.68 7.97
C HIS A 358 15.77 4.83 6.48
N ILE A 359 16.66 5.76 6.13
CA ILE A 359 17.14 5.96 4.78
C ILE A 359 18.66 6.07 4.74
N TYR A 360 19.29 5.36 3.81
CA TYR A 360 20.59 5.69 3.26
C TYR A 360 20.40 6.32 1.87
N SER A 361 21.05 7.43 1.61
CA SER A 361 20.84 8.19 0.38
C SER A 361 22.11 8.86 -0.11
N THR A 362 22.12 9.21 -1.38
CA THR A 362 23.15 10.09 -1.96
C THR A 362 22.92 11.57 -1.61
N ASN A 363 21.66 11.96 -1.25
CA ASN A 363 21.31 13.36 -1.03
C ASN A 363 20.16 13.61 -0.03
N LEU A 364 19.53 12.57 0.54
CA LEU A 364 18.47 12.72 1.54
C LEU A 364 18.97 12.31 2.93
N GLY A 365 18.70 13.14 3.92
CA GLY A 365 19.13 12.93 5.31
C GLY A 365 20.33 13.80 5.69
N GLU A 366 20.92 13.48 6.84
CA GLU A 366 22.11 14.13 7.37
C GLU A 366 23.37 13.53 6.75
N LYS A 367 24.39 14.35 6.52
CA LYS A 367 25.65 13.91 5.92
C LYS A 367 26.38 12.95 6.85
N LEU A 368 26.78 11.81 6.33
CA LEU A 368 27.58 10.83 7.07
C LEU A 368 29.03 11.29 7.19
N SER A 369 29.64 11.05 8.34
CA SER A 369 31.08 11.26 8.55
C SER A 369 31.94 10.33 7.68
N VAL A 370 31.45 9.10 7.48
CA VAL A 370 32.06 8.10 6.59
C VAL A 370 30.96 7.57 5.67
N PRO A 371 31.12 7.66 4.34
CA PRO A 371 30.14 7.14 3.40
C PRO A 371 29.90 5.64 3.56
N HIS A 372 28.65 5.20 3.46
CA HIS A 372 28.26 3.79 3.45
C HIS A 372 28.09 3.31 1.99
N GLY A 373 29.15 2.77 1.41
CA GLY A 373 29.18 2.41 -0.01
C GLY A 373 28.98 3.65 -0.91
N HIS A 374 27.86 3.73 -1.60
CA HIS A 374 27.51 4.88 -2.45
C HIS A 374 26.75 5.98 -1.71
N TYR A 375 26.32 5.71 -0.49
CA TYR A 375 25.46 6.62 0.26
C TYR A 375 26.29 7.56 1.12
N THR A 376 26.00 8.83 0.99
CA THR A 376 26.70 9.92 1.71
C THR A 376 25.84 10.54 2.80
N HIS A 377 24.56 10.19 2.86
CA HIS A 377 23.59 10.72 3.82
C HIS A 377 22.76 9.57 4.42
N ALA A 378 22.26 9.80 5.62
CA ALA A 378 21.33 8.89 6.29
C ALA A 378 20.40 9.65 7.24
N LYS A 379 19.22 9.08 7.51
CA LYS A 379 18.30 9.57 8.54
C LYS A 379 17.47 8.43 9.08
N ALA A 380 17.26 8.43 10.38
CA ALA A 380 16.31 7.55 11.06
C ALA A 380 15.17 8.37 11.69
N ARG A 381 13.98 7.76 11.75
CA ARG A 381 12.80 8.33 12.37
C ARG A 381 12.02 7.25 13.11
N HIS A 382 11.60 7.54 14.34
CA HIS A 382 10.78 6.68 15.18
C HIS A 382 9.43 7.37 15.43
N THR A 383 8.36 6.59 15.39
CA THR A 383 7.03 7.05 15.78
C THR A 383 6.35 6.00 16.65
N GLY A 384 5.59 6.44 17.63
CA GLY A 384 4.83 5.57 18.51
C GLY A 384 3.41 6.11 18.69
N ASN A 385 2.41 5.23 18.74
CA ASN A 385 1.03 5.60 19.00
C ASN A 385 0.48 4.71 20.11
N VAL A 386 -0.32 5.28 20.99
CA VAL A 386 -1.16 4.54 21.95
C VAL A 386 -2.59 5.02 21.78
N TRP A 387 -3.53 4.10 21.69
CA TRP A 387 -4.92 4.44 21.41
C TRP A 387 -5.90 3.56 22.19
N LEU A 388 -7.05 4.14 22.51
CA LEU A 388 -8.22 3.50 23.08
C LEU A 388 -9.39 3.71 22.12
N ARG A 389 -10.20 2.68 21.92
CA ARG A 389 -11.40 2.71 21.09
C ARG A 389 -12.54 2.02 21.82
N HIS A 390 -13.74 2.54 21.63
CA HIS A 390 -14.98 1.87 22.00
C HIS A 390 -15.94 1.89 20.81
N ALA A 391 -16.63 0.78 20.57
CA ALA A 391 -17.64 0.66 19.53
C ALA A 391 -18.83 -0.15 20.05
N GLU A 392 -20.02 0.36 19.81
CA GLU A 392 -21.27 -0.24 20.24
C GLU A 392 -22.28 -0.28 19.08
N GLN A 393 -23.08 -1.34 19.03
CA GLN A 393 -24.24 -1.44 18.15
C GLN A 393 -25.46 -1.74 19.01
N TRP A 394 -26.42 -0.83 18.97
CA TRP A 394 -27.63 -0.95 19.77
C TRP A 394 -28.88 -0.78 18.90
N ARG A 395 -29.62 -1.86 18.72
CA ARG A 395 -30.82 -1.90 17.86
C ARG A 395 -30.59 -1.32 16.47
N ARG A 396 -31.09 -0.09 16.23
CA ARG A 396 -30.97 0.66 14.97
C ARG A 396 -29.83 1.68 14.96
N PHE A 397 -29.08 1.78 16.04
CA PHE A 397 -27.97 2.71 16.18
C PHE A 397 -26.64 2.00 16.26
N ASP A 398 -25.61 2.60 15.75
CA ASP A 398 -24.23 2.23 15.98
C ASP A 398 -23.41 3.48 16.32
N ALA A 399 -22.44 3.33 17.17
CA ALA A 399 -21.54 4.40 17.55
C ALA A 399 -20.12 3.87 17.76
N ALA A 400 -19.12 4.70 17.45
CA ALA A 400 -17.76 4.47 17.87
C ALA A 400 -17.04 5.76 18.19
N ALA A 401 -16.14 5.65 19.16
CA ALA A 401 -15.20 6.69 19.48
C ALA A 401 -13.80 6.08 19.67
N SER A 402 -12.79 6.80 19.24
CA SER A 402 -11.39 6.48 19.54
C SER A 402 -10.62 7.73 19.90
N ALA A 403 -9.69 7.59 20.81
CA ALA A 403 -8.74 8.63 21.18
C ALA A 403 -7.37 8.01 21.35
N GLY A 404 -6.32 8.73 20.98
CA GLY A 404 -4.95 8.27 21.08
C GLY A 404 -3.95 9.41 21.10
N VAL A 405 -2.73 9.05 21.39
CA VAL A 405 -1.59 9.96 21.41
C VAL A 405 -0.53 9.42 20.47
N SER A 406 -0.06 10.27 19.57
CA SER A 406 1.06 10.00 18.68
C SER A 406 2.31 10.73 19.17
N LEU A 407 3.38 9.99 19.35
CA LEU A 407 4.71 10.44 19.71
C LEU A 407 5.59 10.42 18.45
N THR A 408 6.08 11.58 18.05
CA THR A 408 6.90 11.76 16.85
C THR A 408 8.12 12.62 17.16
N PRO A 409 9.15 12.68 16.29
CA PRO A 409 10.25 13.63 16.44
C PRO A 409 9.81 15.10 16.47
N TYR A 410 8.60 15.39 16.01
CA TYR A 410 8.01 16.75 15.99
C TYR A 410 7.15 17.04 17.22
N GLY A 411 7.20 16.17 18.23
CA GLY A 411 6.41 16.28 19.46
C GLY A 411 5.19 15.35 19.50
N THR A 412 4.32 15.63 20.44
CA THR A 412 3.14 14.83 20.76
C THR A 412 1.88 15.42 20.10
N SER A 413 1.05 14.57 19.52
CA SER A 413 -0.23 14.95 18.92
C SER A 413 -1.35 14.04 19.39
N ALA A 414 -2.50 14.62 19.75
CA ALA A 414 -3.72 13.85 19.97
C ALA A 414 -4.32 13.45 18.61
N LEU A 415 -4.83 12.23 18.52
CA LEU A 415 -5.56 11.70 17.37
C LEU A 415 -6.88 11.13 17.86
N TRP A 416 -7.97 11.42 17.18
CA TRP A 416 -9.29 10.96 17.60
C TRP A 416 -10.21 10.71 16.41
N ASN A 417 -11.23 9.88 16.64
CA ASN A 417 -12.34 9.64 15.72
C ASN A 417 -13.61 9.47 16.54
N VAL A 418 -14.72 10.02 16.05
CA VAL A 418 -16.06 9.77 16.55
C VAL A 418 -16.99 9.55 15.36
N SER A 419 -17.89 8.57 15.47
CA SER A 419 -18.90 8.31 14.45
C SER A 419 -20.16 7.75 15.08
N GLY A 420 -21.30 8.00 14.43
CA GLY A 420 -22.60 7.46 14.80
C GLY A 420 -23.41 7.13 13.56
N GLY A 421 -24.16 6.04 13.61
CA GLY A 421 -25.03 5.58 12.54
C GLY A 421 -26.44 5.28 13.03
N TRP A 422 -27.39 5.40 12.11
CA TRP A 422 -28.80 5.14 12.34
C TRP A 422 -29.42 4.38 11.17
N ARG A 423 -30.18 3.32 11.49
CA ARG A 423 -30.94 2.51 10.52
C ARG A 423 -32.43 2.77 10.66
N PRO A 424 -32.98 3.86 10.08
CA PRO A 424 -34.39 4.21 10.22
C PRO A 424 -35.33 3.20 9.60
N ALA A 425 -34.91 2.58 8.51
CA ALA A 425 -35.69 1.60 7.75
C ALA A 425 -34.81 0.44 7.26
N ALA A 426 -35.45 -0.65 6.84
CA ALA A 426 -34.75 -1.77 6.23
C ALA A 426 -34.01 -1.32 4.96
N GLY A 427 -32.71 -1.59 4.91
CA GLY A 427 -31.85 -1.23 3.79
C GLY A 427 -31.33 0.20 3.79
N LEU A 428 -31.73 1.10 4.69
CA LEU A 428 -31.23 2.46 4.80
C LEU A 428 -30.35 2.62 6.04
N HIS A 429 -29.11 3.04 5.84
CA HIS A 429 -28.17 3.42 6.90
C HIS A 429 -27.69 4.86 6.69
N LEU A 430 -27.82 5.68 7.70
CA LEU A 430 -27.35 7.05 7.75
C LEU A 430 -26.23 7.14 8.78
N ALA A 431 -25.11 7.77 8.45
CA ALA A 431 -24.00 7.92 9.36
C ALA A 431 -23.39 9.32 9.30
N VAL A 432 -22.84 9.75 10.44
CA VAL A 432 -22.06 10.97 10.57
C VAL A 432 -20.76 10.65 11.30
N GLY A 433 -19.72 11.40 11.02
CA GLY A 433 -18.44 11.18 11.68
C GLY A 433 -17.53 12.39 11.61
N ALA A 434 -16.60 12.45 12.57
CA ALA A 434 -15.50 13.39 12.56
C ALA A 434 -14.23 12.68 13.03
N SER A 435 -13.09 13.03 12.43
CA SER A 435 -11.81 12.43 12.77
C SER A 435 -10.67 13.40 12.59
N GLN A 436 -9.63 13.25 13.41
CA GLN A 436 -8.38 13.94 13.24
C GLN A 436 -7.31 12.96 12.74
N SER A 437 -6.60 13.38 11.71
CA SER A 437 -5.47 12.68 11.11
C SER A 437 -4.26 13.59 10.98
N MET A 438 -3.09 13.01 10.72
CA MET A 438 -1.86 13.75 10.47
C MET A 438 -0.97 13.05 9.46
N ARG A 439 -0.11 13.82 8.77
CA ARG A 439 0.99 13.33 7.94
C ARG A 439 2.32 13.92 8.41
N LEU A 440 3.34 13.09 8.51
CA LEU A 440 4.71 13.56 8.74
C LEU A 440 5.34 14.03 7.43
N PRO A 441 6.21 15.05 7.43
CA PRO A 441 7.01 15.38 6.26
C PRO A 441 7.78 14.14 5.79
N THR A 442 7.85 13.93 4.49
CA THR A 442 8.68 12.86 3.89
C THR A 442 10.16 13.23 3.98
N PHE A 443 11.05 12.26 3.80
CA PHE A 443 12.47 12.58 3.70
C PHE A 443 12.78 13.42 2.46
N THR A 444 11.98 13.32 1.40
CA THR A 444 12.09 14.19 0.21
C THR A 444 11.71 15.62 0.54
N ASP A 445 10.59 15.86 1.23
CA ASP A 445 10.15 17.20 1.64
C ASP A 445 11.23 17.92 2.47
N LEU A 446 11.87 17.18 3.40
CA LEU A 446 12.83 17.71 4.35
C LEU A 446 14.24 17.94 3.78
N TYR A 447 14.69 17.06 2.89
CA TYR A 447 16.13 16.99 2.56
C TYR A 447 16.45 17.15 1.08
N TYR A 448 15.45 17.06 0.17
CA TYR A 448 15.75 17.09 -1.25
C TYR A 448 16.12 18.49 -1.73
N SER A 449 17.35 18.63 -2.22
CA SER A 449 17.83 19.84 -2.89
C SER A 449 18.45 19.49 -4.23
N SER A 450 18.22 20.37 -5.20
CA SER A 450 18.80 20.31 -6.54
C SER A 450 19.05 21.73 -7.07
N PRO A 451 19.65 21.93 -8.24
CA PRO A 451 19.76 23.26 -8.83
C PRO A 451 18.43 24.00 -8.99
N ALA A 452 17.30 23.26 -9.08
CA ALA A 452 15.95 23.81 -9.26
C ALA A 452 15.05 23.67 -8.03
N GLN A 453 15.53 23.11 -6.92
CA GLN A 453 14.70 22.77 -5.76
C GLN A 453 15.44 23.05 -4.45
N ILE A 454 14.73 23.63 -3.49
CA ILE A 454 15.22 23.97 -2.16
C ILE A 454 14.38 23.23 -1.11
N ASN A 455 15.05 22.45 -0.29
CA ASN A 455 14.43 21.74 0.84
C ASN A 455 14.12 22.67 2.02
N ASN A 456 13.32 22.14 2.97
CA ASN A 456 13.02 22.87 4.22
C ASN A 456 13.07 21.89 5.41
N LEU A 457 14.00 22.12 6.33
CA LEU A 457 14.18 21.29 7.52
C LEU A 457 13.23 21.66 8.68
N ASP A 458 12.58 22.83 8.58
CA ASP A 458 11.69 23.36 9.63
C ASP A 458 10.22 22.93 9.46
N LEU A 459 9.94 22.04 8.49
CA LEU A 459 8.61 21.51 8.26
C LEU A 459 8.10 20.74 9.47
N ILE A 460 6.84 21.00 9.84
CA ILE A 460 6.13 20.29 10.89
C ILE A 460 5.02 19.38 10.27
N PRO A 461 4.46 18.44 11.03
CA PRO A 461 3.42 17.57 10.51
C PRO A 461 2.16 18.31 10.08
N GLU A 462 1.64 17.96 8.91
CA GLU A 462 0.30 18.36 8.48
C GLU A 462 -0.76 17.74 9.39
N LYS A 463 -1.84 18.47 9.67
CA LYS A 463 -2.98 18.01 10.46
C LYS A 463 -4.28 18.32 9.76
N ALA A 464 -5.24 17.42 9.86
CA ALA A 464 -6.58 17.65 9.33
C ALA A 464 -7.67 17.19 10.31
N VAL A 465 -8.78 17.91 10.31
CA VAL A 465 -10.05 17.44 10.87
C VAL A 465 -11.00 17.22 9.70
N THR A 466 -11.50 16.00 9.57
CA THR A 466 -12.44 15.63 8.52
C THR A 466 -13.79 15.33 9.10
N TYR A 467 -14.83 16.02 8.63
CA TYR A 467 -16.24 15.77 8.91
C TYR A 467 -16.86 15.04 7.74
N ARG A 468 -17.76 14.08 8.00
CA ARG A 468 -18.43 13.31 6.95
C ARG A 468 -19.89 13.02 7.29
N ILE A 469 -20.71 12.92 6.26
CA ILE A 469 -22.09 12.46 6.30
C ILE A 469 -22.23 11.40 5.21
N GLU A 470 -22.86 10.30 5.56
CA GLU A 470 -23.01 9.14 4.70
C GLU A 470 -24.45 8.65 4.72
N ALA A 471 -24.94 8.19 3.56
CA ALA A 471 -26.22 7.52 3.43
C ALA A 471 -26.05 6.33 2.48
N ASP A 472 -26.29 5.13 2.98
CA ASP A 472 -26.26 3.90 2.19
C ASP A 472 -27.67 3.31 2.13
N TYR A 473 -28.11 2.97 0.92
CA TYR A 473 -29.38 2.33 0.65
C TYR A 473 -29.20 1.05 -0.14
N VAL A 474 -29.67 -0.06 0.41
CA VAL A 474 -29.65 -1.38 -0.27
C VAL A 474 -31.02 -2.04 -0.06
N LYS A 475 -31.79 -2.18 -1.14
CA LYS A 475 -33.10 -2.87 -1.08
C LYS A 475 -33.39 -3.57 -2.41
N GLY A 476 -33.59 -4.88 -2.33
CA GLY A 476 -33.84 -5.69 -3.50
C GLY A 476 -32.68 -5.62 -4.50
N ARG A 477 -32.95 -5.11 -5.70
CA ARG A 477 -31.97 -4.96 -6.79
C ARG A 477 -31.26 -3.61 -6.81
N TRP A 478 -31.63 -2.68 -5.94
CA TRP A 478 -31.11 -1.34 -5.89
C TRP A 478 -30.06 -1.18 -4.81
N ASN A 479 -28.98 -0.53 -5.13
CA ASN A 479 -28.05 0.03 -4.17
C ASN A 479 -27.77 1.49 -4.52
N ALA A 480 -27.59 2.34 -3.52
CA ALA A 480 -27.17 3.71 -3.69
C ALA A 480 -26.33 4.13 -2.47
N SER A 481 -25.36 4.98 -2.68
CA SER A 481 -24.51 5.51 -1.62
C SER A 481 -24.22 6.97 -1.90
N LEU A 482 -24.48 7.82 -0.90
CA LEU A 482 -24.13 9.23 -0.88
C LEU A 482 -23.10 9.45 0.22
N ARG A 483 -22.00 10.08 -0.08
CA ARG A 483 -20.97 10.51 0.86
C ARG A 483 -20.63 11.97 0.64
N THR A 484 -20.60 12.72 1.72
CA THR A 484 -20.14 14.11 1.72
C THR A 484 -19.04 14.25 2.75
N TYR A 485 -18.06 15.07 2.46
CA TYR A 485 -16.98 15.37 3.39
C TYR A 485 -16.54 16.83 3.33
N TYR A 486 -16.07 17.30 4.48
CA TYR A 486 -15.34 18.55 4.62
C TYR A 486 -14.09 18.28 5.44
N ARG A 487 -12.92 18.60 4.89
CA ARG A 487 -11.61 18.45 5.53
C ARG A 487 -10.94 19.80 5.70
N ALA A 488 -10.76 20.20 6.96
CA ALA A 488 -10.00 21.38 7.34
C ALA A 488 -8.54 20.97 7.61
N GLY A 489 -7.66 21.22 6.65
CA GLY A 489 -6.23 20.94 6.73
C GLY A 489 -5.43 22.15 7.22
N ARG A 490 -4.36 21.89 7.95
CA ARG A 490 -3.40 22.90 8.45
C ARG A 490 -1.98 22.40 8.20
N ASP A 491 -1.06 23.38 8.08
CA ASP A 491 0.36 23.14 7.92
C ASP A 491 0.67 22.26 6.70
N ILE A 492 -0.04 22.50 5.58
CA ILE A 492 0.04 21.72 4.35
C ILE A 492 1.40 21.92 3.67
N ILE A 493 2.06 20.82 3.39
CA ILE A 493 3.38 20.82 2.72
C ILE A 493 3.18 20.70 1.22
N ASP A 494 3.79 21.63 0.47
CA ASP A 494 3.79 21.60 -0.99
C ASP A 494 5.11 22.19 -1.53
N TRP A 495 5.38 21.88 -2.80
CA TRP A 495 6.48 22.47 -3.54
C TRP A 495 5.97 23.70 -4.30
N VAL A 496 6.44 24.89 -3.91
CA VAL A 496 5.99 26.18 -4.45
C VAL A 496 7.10 26.80 -5.30
N TRP A 497 6.75 27.18 -6.52
CA TRP A 497 7.67 27.94 -7.37
C TRP A 497 7.80 29.38 -6.87
N ARG A 498 9.03 29.81 -6.57
CA ARG A 498 9.31 31.16 -6.03
C ARG A 498 10.06 32.01 -7.05
N GLU A 499 9.32 32.53 -8.02
CA GLU A 499 9.86 33.47 -9.00
C GLU A 499 10.29 34.79 -8.33
N ASP A 500 9.61 35.18 -7.26
CA ASP A 500 9.87 36.36 -6.43
C ASP A 500 11.16 36.27 -5.59
N MET A 501 11.79 35.11 -5.47
CA MET A 501 13.00 34.86 -4.69
C MET A 501 14.18 34.48 -5.59
N ASP A 502 14.23 33.24 -6.07
CA ASP A 502 15.40 32.68 -6.75
C ASP A 502 15.04 31.85 -8.01
N GLY A 503 13.77 31.83 -8.40
CA GLY A 503 13.30 31.06 -9.54
C GLY A 503 13.45 29.54 -9.34
N LYS A 504 13.16 29.04 -8.13
CA LYS A 504 13.22 27.63 -7.78
C LYS A 504 11.96 27.15 -7.07
N TRP A 505 11.80 25.84 -7.01
CA TRP A 505 10.79 25.19 -6.19
C TRP A 505 11.25 25.10 -4.74
N HIS A 506 10.46 25.62 -3.83
CA HIS A 506 10.70 25.53 -2.39
C HIS A 506 9.71 24.58 -1.73
N SER A 507 10.20 23.71 -0.86
CA SER A 507 9.33 22.94 0.02
C SER A 507 8.82 23.85 1.13
N GLU A 508 7.54 24.16 1.11
CA GLU A 508 6.92 25.15 2.01
C GLU A 508 5.69 24.60 2.72
N GLN A 509 5.27 25.30 3.77
CA GLN A 509 4.02 25.01 4.48
C GLN A 509 2.99 26.10 4.25
N THR A 510 1.82 25.70 3.75
CA THR A 510 0.63 26.55 3.67
C THR A 510 -0.19 26.42 4.95
N SER A 511 -0.58 27.53 5.54
CA SER A 511 -1.24 27.54 6.84
C SER A 511 -2.59 26.79 6.87
N ARG A 512 -3.33 26.81 5.76
CA ARG A 512 -4.67 26.20 5.68
C ARG A 512 -5.04 25.74 4.28
N LEU A 513 -5.70 24.57 4.20
CA LEU A 513 -6.35 24.06 2.99
C LEU A 513 -7.68 23.41 3.36
N ASP A 514 -8.76 23.97 2.88
CA ASP A 514 -10.10 23.42 3.06
C ASP A 514 -10.48 22.61 1.79
N THR A 515 -10.90 21.36 2.01
CA THR A 515 -11.32 20.46 0.93
C THR A 515 -12.72 19.93 1.23
N TYR A 516 -13.60 19.96 0.26
CA TYR A 516 -14.95 19.41 0.39
C TYR A 516 -15.36 18.68 -0.88
N GLY A 517 -16.24 17.69 -0.73
CA GLY A 517 -16.71 16.91 -1.86
C GLY A 517 -17.99 16.16 -1.58
N VAL A 518 -18.61 15.73 -2.68
CA VAL A 518 -19.81 14.89 -2.69
C VAL A 518 -19.56 13.73 -3.63
N GLU A 519 -19.84 12.53 -3.19
CA GLU A 519 -19.73 11.29 -3.94
C GLU A 519 -21.11 10.64 -3.98
N LEU A 520 -21.60 10.32 -5.17
CA LEU A 520 -22.84 9.58 -5.37
C LEU A 520 -22.54 8.35 -6.22
N THR A 521 -22.91 7.19 -5.69
CA THR A 521 -22.87 5.94 -6.44
C THR A 521 -24.24 5.29 -6.45
N GLY A 522 -24.57 4.60 -7.53
CA GLY A 522 -25.82 3.86 -7.64
C GLY A 522 -25.66 2.63 -8.52
N GLY A 523 -26.35 1.57 -8.17
CA GLY A 523 -26.34 0.33 -8.92
C GLY A 523 -27.72 -0.32 -8.96
N TYR A 524 -28.00 -0.99 -10.05
CA TYR A 524 -29.16 -1.82 -10.24
C TYR A 524 -28.75 -3.21 -10.72
N ALA A 525 -29.03 -4.24 -9.93
CA ALA A 525 -28.81 -5.62 -10.35
C ALA A 525 -29.94 -6.05 -11.31
N ALA A 526 -29.66 -6.06 -12.62
CA ALA A 526 -30.56 -6.66 -13.62
C ALA A 526 -30.79 -8.15 -13.33
N ALA A 527 -31.82 -8.75 -13.94
CA ALA A 527 -32.06 -10.18 -13.78
C ALA A 527 -30.84 -10.99 -14.23
N GLU A 528 -30.54 -12.10 -13.54
CA GLU A 528 -29.51 -13.05 -13.96
C GLU A 528 -29.76 -13.46 -15.42
N GLY A 529 -28.84 -13.16 -16.32
CA GLY A 529 -28.92 -13.50 -17.74
C GLY A 529 -28.58 -12.36 -18.74
N PHE A 530 -28.23 -11.16 -18.28
CA PHE A 530 -27.87 -10.03 -19.13
C PHE A 530 -26.40 -9.58 -19.00
N LEU A 531 -25.49 -10.49 -18.70
CA LEU A 531 -24.05 -10.26 -18.87
C LEU A 531 -23.43 -11.49 -19.51
#